data_29e4e3da5d6cf6ff7d701b6132d6175a
#
_entry.id   29e4e3da5d6cf6ff7d701b6132d6175a
#
_cell.length_a   1.000
_cell.length_b   1.000
_cell.length_c   1.000
_cell.angle_alpha   90.00
_cell.angle_beta   90.00
_cell.angle_gamma   90.00
#
_symmetry.space_group_name_H-M   'P 1'
#
loop_
_entity.id
_entity.type
_entity.pdbx_description
1 polymer ?
#
loop_
_entity_poly.entity_id
_entity_poly.type
_entity_poly.pdbx_seq_one_letter_code
_entity_poly.pdbx_strand_id
1 'polypeptide(L)'
;MKDMLDRYIESQEHNIIKDIQTLVRIESVVGNREENRKALEFVMHKAAQFGLPGKMSQEEDVVFVQIGSGAEKIGILVHVDVVETGDTGKWTHPPFSGHSDGTHIWGRGALDDKGAVIASLYVLKTLQDLEMPLHKQIWLIVGSGEEGGDWSDIEHFKRDFGVPDYGFTPDGDFPIYNLENGYADIELEFTEAQRGDLVHLLAGDSLNTLPSKAEIQLSGQPLIEFHGLSAHSSTPHLGKNAIEILCRALSFRQDLNFVNFIQHHLLGDQNGSKLGLNPEEESSQPDAQKRKTICVPTVLKLTEKGVYLNINIRQKYGITRQEIMNQFESRAQEYGYTFRMAHYLPPLMVDENHEALQLMKSVYEEYGFKSSFKVGCGTSYAKSMENFVSWGPNFPEDVNCAHMENEKISIRSLMTAAKIYTLFLARCAAHPAQARANEEA
;
A
#
# COMPACT_ATOMS: atom_id res chain seq x y z
N MET A 1 27.51 -20.11 3.40
CA MET A 1 26.06 -19.98 3.48
C MET A 1 25.53 -19.15 2.32
N LYS A 2 25.82 -17.85 2.21
CA LYS A 2 25.33 -16.96 1.14
C LYS A 2 25.46 -17.58 -0.26
N ASP A 3 26.65 -17.93 -0.70
CA ASP A 3 26.89 -18.49 -2.05
C ASP A 3 26.13 -19.81 -2.33
N MET A 4 25.81 -20.58 -1.30
CA MET A 4 25.04 -21.81 -1.42
C MET A 4 23.56 -21.46 -1.66
N LEU A 5 23.01 -20.54 -0.88
CA LEU A 5 21.64 -20.05 -1.02
C LEU A 5 21.45 -19.38 -2.39
N ASP A 6 22.36 -18.49 -2.77
CA ASP A 6 22.33 -17.77 -4.04
C ASP A 6 22.31 -18.72 -5.24
N ARG A 7 23.22 -19.72 -5.26
CA ARG A 7 23.26 -20.72 -6.33
C ARG A 7 22.00 -21.58 -6.41
N TYR A 8 21.41 -21.90 -5.27
CA TYR A 8 20.16 -22.65 -5.28
C TYR A 8 19.03 -21.82 -5.90
N ILE A 9 18.84 -20.58 -5.48
CA ILE A 9 17.84 -19.65 -6.06
C ILE A 9 18.09 -19.48 -7.57
N GLU A 10 19.34 -19.27 -8.00
CA GLU A 10 19.71 -19.15 -9.41
C GLU A 10 19.31 -20.40 -10.21
N SER A 11 19.52 -21.58 -9.64
CA SER A 11 19.13 -22.83 -10.29
C SER A 11 17.63 -22.98 -10.51
N GLN A 12 16.82 -22.21 -9.79
CA GLN A 12 15.34 -22.21 -9.87
C GLN A 12 14.79 -21.12 -10.80
N GLU A 13 15.61 -20.22 -11.36
CA GLU A 13 15.17 -19.06 -12.14
C GLU A 13 14.12 -19.40 -13.21
N HIS A 14 14.37 -20.43 -14.01
CA HIS A 14 13.43 -20.86 -15.06
C HIS A 14 12.07 -21.27 -14.48
N ASN A 15 12.07 -21.98 -13.35
CA ASN A 15 10.84 -22.43 -12.68
C ASN A 15 10.10 -21.24 -12.06
N ILE A 16 10.82 -20.32 -11.43
CA ILE A 16 10.26 -19.08 -10.85
C ILE A 16 9.54 -18.28 -11.94
N ILE A 17 10.22 -18.02 -13.06
CA ILE A 17 9.63 -17.29 -14.20
C ILE A 17 8.34 -17.98 -14.68
N LYS A 18 8.39 -19.29 -14.90
CA LYS A 18 7.23 -20.08 -15.37
C LYS A 18 6.05 -20.02 -14.41
N ASP A 19 6.30 -20.09 -13.10
CA ASP A 19 5.25 -20.07 -12.10
C ASP A 19 4.62 -18.68 -11.98
N ILE A 20 5.44 -17.61 -12.07
CA ILE A 20 4.92 -16.23 -12.13
C ILE A 20 4.04 -16.04 -13.37
N GLN A 21 4.52 -16.47 -14.54
CA GLN A 21 3.73 -16.39 -15.77
C GLN A 21 2.39 -17.10 -15.63
N THR A 22 2.36 -18.23 -14.92
CA THR A 22 1.13 -19.01 -14.69
C THR A 22 0.19 -18.27 -13.74
N LEU A 23 0.70 -17.71 -12.65
CA LEU A 23 -0.10 -16.97 -11.68
C LEU A 23 -0.63 -15.64 -12.27
N VAL A 24 0.17 -14.94 -13.09
CA VAL A 24 -0.25 -13.71 -13.78
C VAL A 24 -1.42 -13.96 -14.74
N ARG A 25 -1.51 -15.16 -15.35
CA ARG A 25 -2.63 -15.52 -16.25
C ARG A 25 -3.97 -15.70 -15.54
N ILE A 26 -3.99 -15.79 -14.23
CA ILE A 26 -5.23 -15.80 -13.45
C ILE A 26 -5.67 -14.36 -13.24
N GLU A 27 -6.85 -13.99 -13.72
CA GLU A 27 -7.38 -12.63 -13.71
C GLU A 27 -7.98 -12.28 -12.33
N SER A 28 -7.19 -12.38 -11.28
CA SER A 28 -7.58 -12.17 -9.88
C SER A 28 -7.76 -10.67 -9.55
N VAL A 29 -8.57 -9.98 -10.33
CA VAL A 29 -8.91 -8.57 -10.08
C VAL A 29 -9.67 -8.43 -8.76
N VAL A 30 -9.38 -7.37 -8.03
CA VAL A 30 -10.06 -7.05 -6.77
C VAL A 30 -11.58 -7.13 -6.91
N GLY A 31 -12.22 -7.80 -5.94
CA GLY A 31 -13.67 -8.07 -5.98
C GLY A 31 -14.09 -9.31 -6.79
N ASN A 32 -13.22 -9.88 -7.64
CA ASN A 32 -13.49 -11.13 -8.34
C ASN A 32 -13.12 -12.34 -7.46
N ARG A 33 -14.00 -12.69 -6.53
CA ARG A 33 -13.75 -13.73 -5.54
C ARG A 33 -13.40 -15.10 -6.14
N GLU A 34 -13.97 -15.46 -7.29
CA GLU A 34 -13.71 -16.75 -7.94
C GLU A 34 -12.27 -16.82 -8.48
N GLU A 35 -11.81 -15.80 -9.18
CA GLU A 35 -10.45 -15.76 -9.73
C GLU A 35 -9.40 -15.58 -8.61
N ASN A 36 -9.70 -14.79 -7.58
CA ASN A 36 -8.84 -14.66 -6.40
C ASN A 36 -8.65 -16.03 -5.71
N ARG A 37 -9.73 -16.79 -5.55
CA ARG A 37 -9.65 -18.15 -5.02
C ARG A 37 -8.81 -19.07 -5.90
N LYS A 38 -8.95 -19.02 -7.24
CA LYS A 38 -8.11 -19.81 -8.16
C LYS A 38 -6.62 -19.48 -8.01
N ALA A 39 -6.30 -18.20 -7.81
CA ALA A 39 -4.93 -17.77 -7.57
C ALA A 39 -4.38 -18.34 -6.25
N LEU A 40 -5.15 -18.29 -5.17
CA LEU A 40 -4.80 -18.90 -3.89
C LEU A 40 -4.67 -20.43 -3.97
N GLU A 41 -5.57 -21.11 -4.69
CA GLU A 41 -5.49 -22.57 -4.94
C GLU A 41 -4.23 -22.92 -5.72
N PHE A 42 -3.80 -22.11 -6.69
CA PHE A 42 -2.54 -22.30 -7.40
C PHE A 42 -1.35 -22.21 -6.42
N VAL A 43 -1.31 -21.19 -5.55
CA VAL A 43 -0.27 -21.02 -4.52
C VAL A 43 -0.22 -22.23 -3.58
N MET A 44 -1.36 -22.66 -3.07
CA MET A 44 -1.47 -23.82 -2.17
C MET A 44 -1.01 -25.11 -2.85
N HIS A 45 -1.41 -25.32 -4.11
CA HIS A 45 -0.96 -26.47 -4.90
C HIS A 45 0.55 -26.46 -5.12
N LYS A 46 1.12 -25.28 -5.40
CA LYS A 46 2.56 -25.11 -5.57
C LYS A 46 3.32 -25.38 -4.27
N ALA A 47 2.84 -24.88 -3.14
CA ALA A 47 3.40 -25.18 -1.84
C ALA A 47 3.40 -26.69 -1.56
N ALA A 48 2.29 -27.39 -1.85
CA ALA A 48 2.19 -28.84 -1.71
C ALA A 48 3.20 -29.59 -2.60
N GLN A 49 3.42 -29.13 -3.85
CA GLN A 49 4.45 -29.73 -4.74
C GLN A 49 5.86 -29.59 -4.16
N PHE A 50 6.12 -28.54 -3.38
CA PHE A 50 7.40 -28.33 -2.69
C PHE A 50 7.50 -29.08 -1.35
N GLY A 51 6.45 -29.83 -0.95
CA GLY A 51 6.39 -30.46 0.34
C GLY A 51 6.22 -29.48 1.51
N LEU A 52 5.79 -28.28 1.21
CA LEU A 52 5.49 -27.24 2.21
C LEU A 52 4.05 -27.40 2.71
N PRO A 53 3.80 -27.48 4.03
CA PRO A 53 2.45 -27.62 4.54
C PRO A 53 1.69 -26.29 4.42
N GLY A 54 0.70 -26.25 3.55
CA GLY A 54 -0.19 -25.10 3.35
C GLY A 54 -1.58 -25.35 3.95
N LYS A 55 -2.22 -24.27 4.39
CA LYS A 55 -3.62 -24.22 4.85
C LYS A 55 -4.31 -23.02 4.23
N MET A 56 -5.63 -23.12 4.05
CA MET A 56 -6.48 -22.02 3.62
C MET A 56 -7.33 -21.56 4.80
N SER A 57 -7.63 -20.25 4.89
CA SER A 57 -8.57 -19.68 5.87
C SER A 57 -9.98 -20.29 5.71
N GLN A 58 -10.84 -20.12 6.71
CA GLN A 58 -12.21 -20.62 6.66
C GLN A 58 -13.03 -19.96 5.54
N GLU A 59 -12.77 -18.68 5.24
CA GLU A 59 -13.39 -17.91 4.17
C GLU A 59 -12.75 -18.15 2.79
N GLU A 60 -11.69 -18.95 2.73
CA GLU A 60 -10.95 -19.30 1.50
C GLU A 60 -10.35 -18.08 0.79
N ASP A 61 -9.92 -17.08 1.56
CA ASP A 61 -9.37 -15.80 1.10
C ASP A 61 -7.91 -15.56 1.48
N VAL A 62 -7.31 -16.46 2.29
CA VAL A 62 -5.88 -16.45 2.62
C VAL A 62 -5.29 -17.85 2.55
N VAL A 63 -4.10 -17.97 1.97
CA VAL A 63 -3.25 -19.17 2.09
C VAL A 63 -2.14 -18.91 3.08
N PHE A 64 -1.96 -19.85 3.99
CA PHE A 64 -0.94 -19.85 5.03
C PHE A 64 0.01 -21.02 4.84
N VAL A 65 1.32 -20.78 4.76
CA VAL A 65 2.37 -21.78 4.66
C VAL A 65 3.40 -21.54 5.74
N GLN A 66 3.82 -22.61 6.44
CA GLN A 66 4.75 -22.51 7.56
C GLN A 66 5.90 -23.49 7.39
N ILE A 67 7.12 -23.03 7.71
CA ILE A 67 8.32 -23.88 7.91
C ILE A 67 9.01 -23.50 9.23
N GLY A 68 9.95 -24.36 9.65
CA GLY A 68 10.68 -24.13 10.89
C GLY A 68 9.86 -24.45 12.15
N SER A 69 10.49 -24.24 13.30
CA SER A 69 9.91 -24.54 14.63
C SER A 69 10.37 -23.50 15.64
N GLY A 70 9.78 -23.50 16.83
CA GLY A 70 10.12 -22.54 17.88
C GLY A 70 8.95 -21.63 18.23
N ALA A 71 9.15 -20.75 19.20
CA ALA A 71 8.09 -19.88 19.71
C ALA A 71 7.94 -18.61 18.87
N GLU A 72 9.04 -18.06 18.39
CA GLU A 72 9.07 -16.81 17.62
C GLU A 72 8.70 -17.05 16.14
N LYS A 73 7.91 -16.14 15.60
CA LYS A 73 7.28 -16.26 14.28
C LYS A 73 7.66 -15.05 13.43
N ILE A 74 8.20 -15.31 12.24
CA ILE A 74 8.59 -14.31 11.25
C ILE A 74 7.60 -14.38 10.09
N GLY A 75 6.91 -13.29 9.75
CA GLY A 75 5.94 -13.24 8.66
C GLY A 75 6.51 -12.69 7.36
N ILE A 76 6.09 -13.29 6.24
CA ILE A 76 6.15 -12.70 4.89
C ILE A 76 4.70 -12.54 4.46
N LEU A 77 4.28 -11.32 4.18
CA LEU A 77 2.90 -11.01 3.85
C LEU A 77 2.81 -10.49 2.42
N VAL A 78 2.07 -11.18 1.57
CA VAL A 78 1.94 -10.95 0.13
C VAL A 78 0.49 -11.12 -0.30
N HIS A 79 0.13 -10.72 -1.53
CA HIS A 79 -1.23 -10.87 -2.03
C HIS A 79 -1.30 -11.36 -3.48
N VAL A 80 -2.45 -11.91 -3.87
CA VAL A 80 -2.71 -12.39 -5.23
C VAL A 80 -3.73 -11.56 -5.99
N ASP A 81 -4.53 -10.74 -5.30
CA ASP A 81 -5.44 -9.82 -5.96
C ASP A 81 -4.68 -8.69 -6.65
N VAL A 82 -5.31 -8.09 -7.64
CA VAL A 82 -4.70 -7.04 -8.47
C VAL A 82 -5.76 -5.98 -8.81
N VAL A 83 -5.32 -4.74 -9.04
CA VAL A 83 -6.21 -3.68 -9.52
C VAL A 83 -6.68 -3.94 -10.96
N GLU A 84 -7.70 -3.20 -11.40
CA GLU A 84 -8.17 -3.18 -12.78
C GLU A 84 -7.04 -2.87 -13.77
N THR A 85 -7.17 -3.38 -14.98
CA THR A 85 -6.13 -3.25 -16.03
C THR A 85 -6.09 -1.87 -16.69
N GLY A 86 -7.08 -1.02 -16.45
CA GLY A 86 -7.24 0.25 -17.16
C GLY A 86 -7.54 0.05 -18.64
N ASP A 87 -7.01 0.94 -19.48
CA ASP A 87 -7.23 0.89 -20.93
C ASP A 87 -6.37 -0.21 -21.59
N THR A 88 -6.99 -1.35 -21.91
CA THR A 88 -6.29 -2.49 -22.53
C THR A 88 -5.67 -2.16 -23.89
N GLY A 89 -6.13 -1.13 -24.58
CA GLY A 89 -5.55 -0.65 -25.83
C GLY A 89 -4.17 -0.01 -25.69
N LYS A 90 -3.76 0.36 -24.47
CA LYS A 90 -2.44 0.92 -24.16
C LYS A 90 -1.41 -0.13 -23.75
N TRP A 91 -1.81 -1.38 -23.59
CA TRP A 91 -0.90 -2.46 -23.23
C TRP A 91 -0.14 -2.98 -24.44
N THR A 92 1.19 -3.07 -24.35
CA THR A 92 2.05 -3.66 -25.37
C THR A 92 1.84 -5.18 -25.48
N HIS A 93 1.58 -5.83 -24.35
CA HIS A 93 1.20 -7.23 -24.26
C HIS A 93 -0.13 -7.34 -23.49
N PRO A 94 -1.02 -8.30 -23.81
CA PRO A 94 -2.27 -8.45 -23.05
C PRO A 94 -2.00 -8.50 -21.53
N PRO A 95 -2.80 -7.80 -20.70
CA PRO A 95 -2.52 -7.62 -19.27
C PRO A 95 -2.29 -8.91 -18.49
N PHE A 96 -2.97 -9.98 -18.85
CA PHE A 96 -2.85 -11.29 -18.19
C PHE A 96 -2.12 -12.33 -19.04
N SER A 97 -1.27 -11.91 -19.98
CA SER A 97 -0.49 -12.86 -20.79
C SER A 97 0.67 -13.51 -20.05
N GLY A 98 1.22 -12.84 -19.03
CA GLY A 98 2.44 -13.28 -18.39
C GLY A 98 3.60 -13.37 -19.40
N HIS A 99 3.66 -12.44 -20.36
CA HIS A 99 4.70 -12.44 -21.39
C HIS A 99 6.08 -12.22 -20.76
N SER A 100 7.10 -12.97 -21.21
CA SER A 100 8.50 -12.73 -20.85
C SER A 100 9.30 -12.38 -22.09
N ASP A 101 10.06 -11.29 -22.03
CA ASP A 101 11.01 -10.89 -23.06
C ASP A 101 12.46 -11.35 -22.75
N GLY A 102 12.61 -12.15 -21.69
CA GLY A 102 13.91 -12.63 -21.20
C GLY A 102 14.59 -11.66 -20.22
N THR A 103 14.09 -10.44 -20.05
CA THR A 103 14.59 -9.46 -19.07
C THR A 103 13.50 -9.07 -18.06
N HIS A 104 12.25 -9.07 -18.48
CA HIS A 104 11.10 -8.76 -17.67
C HIS A 104 9.98 -9.79 -17.86
N ILE A 105 9.12 -9.89 -16.85
CA ILE A 105 7.81 -10.55 -16.95
C ILE A 105 6.77 -9.45 -16.95
N TRP A 106 5.94 -9.40 -18.02
CA TRP A 106 4.94 -8.40 -18.28
C TRP A 106 3.56 -8.92 -17.90
N GLY A 107 2.80 -8.09 -17.22
CA GLY A 107 1.40 -8.36 -16.91
C GLY A 107 0.95 -7.69 -15.62
N ARG A 108 -0.36 -7.49 -15.47
CA ARG A 108 -0.96 -6.99 -14.25
C ARG A 108 -0.71 -7.98 -13.10
N GLY A 109 -0.17 -7.49 -11.99
CA GLY A 109 0.25 -8.29 -10.86
C GLY A 109 1.66 -8.87 -10.99
N ALA A 110 2.39 -8.64 -12.09
CA ALA A 110 3.75 -9.15 -12.21
C ALA A 110 4.69 -8.50 -11.20
N LEU A 111 4.55 -7.19 -10.96
CA LEU A 111 5.28 -6.42 -9.95
C LEU A 111 4.54 -6.43 -8.63
N ASP A 112 3.23 -6.24 -8.65
CA ASP A 112 2.37 -6.00 -7.51
C ASP A 112 1.19 -6.99 -7.52
N ASP A 113 1.29 -8.14 -6.82
CA ASP A 113 2.39 -8.64 -5.98
C ASP A 113 2.70 -10.13 -6.31
N LYS A 114 2.17 -10.69 -7.43
CA LYS A 114 2.30 -12.11 -7.80
C LYS A 114 3.75 -12.56 -8.00
N GLY A 115 4.63 -11.62 -8.41
CA GLY A 115 6.06 -11.86 -8.51
C GLY A 115 6.67 -12.21 -7.16
N ALA A 116 6.35 -11.42 -6.14
CA ALA A 116 6.84 -11.64 -4.78
C ALA A 116 6.17 -12.84 -4.09
N VAL A 117 4.91 -13.14 -4.41
CA VAL A 117 4.25 -14.39 -3.96
C VAL A 117 5.07 -15.60 -4.36
N ILE A 118 5.41 -15.72 -5.64
CA ILE A 118 6.18 -16.86 -6.14
C ILE A 118 7.61 -16.84 -5.60
N ALA A 119 8.29 -15.68 -5.60
CA ALA A 119 9.61 -15.55 -5.02
C ALA A 119 9.64 -16.04 -3.56
N SER A 120 8.65 -15.66 -2.75
CA SER A 120 8.54 -16.07 -1.35
C SER A 120 8.33 -17.59 -1.17
N LEU A 121 7.55 -18.23 -2.03
CA LEU A 121 7.44 -19.70 -2.04
C LEU A 121 8.79 -20.37 -2.33
N TYR A 122 9.55 -19.87 -3.29
CA TYR A 122 10.89 -20.40 -3.61
C TYR A 122 11.92 -20.10 -2.53
N VAL A 123 11.77 -19.01 -1.79
CA VAL A 123 12.55 -18.72 -0.58
C VAL A 123 12.34 -19.83 0.46
N LEU A 124 11.08 -20.14 0.78
CA LEU A 124 10.76 -21.21 1.74
C LEU A 124 11.27 -22.57 1.24
N LYS A 125 11.04 -22.88 -0.04
CA LYS A 125 11.56 -24.10 -0.66
C LYS A 125 13.08 -24.20 -0.51
N THR A 126 13.81 -23.12 -0.77
CA THR A 126 15.28 -23.08 -0.67
C THR A 126 15.75 -23.43 0.75
N LEU A 127 15.13 -22.82 1.76
CA LEU A 127 15.46 -23.06 3.14
C LEU A 127 15.19 -24.51 3.56
N GLN A 128 14.10 -25.10 3.05
CA GLN A 128 13.74 -26.49 3.31
C GLN A 128 14.66 -27.48 2.61
N ASP A 129 14.87 -27.33 1.28
CA ASP A 129 15.65 -28.26 0.48
C ASP A 129 17.14 -28.28 0.88
N LEU A 130 17.64 -27.17 1.39
CA LEU A 130 19.02 -27.06 1.91
C LEU A 130 19.10 -27.40 3.42
N GLU A 131 18.02 -27.90 4.01
CA GLU A 131 17.92 -28.30 5.42
C GLU A 131 18.50 -27.26 6.37
N MET A 132 18.14 -25.97 6.13
CA MET A 132 18.65 -24.88 6.96
C MET A 132 18.13 -25.02 8.41
N PRO A 133 19.00 -24.78 9.41
CA PRO A 133 18.57 -24.85 10.82
C PRO A 133 17.61 -23.68 11.11
N LEU A 134 16.32 -23.98 11.27
CA LEU A 134 15.27 -23.00 11.53
C LEU A 134 14.76 -23.17 12.97
N HIS A 135 15.25 -22.35 13.90
CA HIS A 135 14.85 -22.30 15.31
C HIS A 135 13.71 -21.32 15.58
N LYS A 136 13.22 -20.64 14.54
CA LYS A 136 12.00 -19.82 14.53
C LYS A 136 11.06 -20.33 13.43
N GLN A 137 9.79 -20.02 13.56
CA GLN A 137 8.82 -20.29 12.50
C GLN A 137 8.90 -19.20 11.44
N ILE A 138 8.86 -19.57 10.17
CA ILE A 138 8.73 -18.65 9.05
C ILE A 138 7.33 -18.88 8.45
N TRP A 139 6.54 -17.85 8.41
CA TRP A 139 5.16 -17.84 7.97
C TRP A 139 5.03 -17.07 6.65
N LEU A 140 4.59 -17.74 5.59
CA LEU A 140 4.16 -17.09 4.36
C LEU A 140 2.65 -16.96 4.40
N ILE A 141 2.16 -15.74 4.30
CA ILE A 141 0.76 -15.36 4.39
C ILE A 141 0.40 -14.72 3.05
N VAL A 142 -0.50 -15.32 2.30
CA VAL A 142 -0.88 -14.89 0.96
C VAL A 142 -2.35 -14.50 0.97
N GLY A 143 -2.62 -13.21 1.01
CA GLY A 143 -3.97 -12.65 1.01
C GLY A 143 -4.56 -12.44 -0.37
N SER A 144 -5.81 -12.03 -0.41
CA SER A 144 -6.55 -11.72 -1.64
C SER A 144 -7.43 -10.47 -1.54
N GLY A 145 -7.10 -9.57 -0.61
CA GLY A 145 -7.88 -8.35 -0.32
C GLY A 145 -7.03 -7.09 -0.14
N GLU A 146 -5.75 -7.08 -0.53
CA GLU A 146 -4.87 -5.92 -0.37
C GLU A 146 -5.39 -4.71 -1.12
N GLU A 147 -5.67 -4.88 -2.39
CA GLU A 147 -6.09 -3.84 -3.32
C GLU A 147 -7.52 -3.33 -3.04
N GLY A 148 -8.29 -4.10 -2.29
CA GLY A 148 -9.63 -3.72 -1.81
C GLY A 148 -9.60 -2.72 -0.66
N GLY A 149 -8.52 -2.66 0.09
CA GLY A 149 -8.28 -1.70 1.19
C GLY A 149 -9.03 -1.95 2.48
N ASP A 150 -9.91 -2.95 2.56
CA ASP A 150 -10.62 -3.33 3.80
C ASP A 150 -9.88 -4.40 4.61
N TRP A 151 -9.01 -5.16 3.96
CA TRP A 151 -8.14 -6.19 4.52
C TRP A 151 -8.84 -7.20 5.43
N SER A 152 -10.10 -7.50 5.13
CA SER A 152 -10.90 -8.47 5.90
C SER A 152 -10.29 -9.87 5.89
N ASP A 153 -9.60 -10.23 4.83
CA ASP A 153 -8.84 -11.45 4.68
C ASP A 153 -7.74 -11.58 5.74
N ILE A 154 -7.02 -10.49 6.07
CA ILE A 154 -6.01 -10.50 7.12
C ILE A 154 -6.64 -10.65 8.51
N GLU A 155 -7.82 -10.08 8.74
CA GLU A 155 -8.54 -10.32 9.99
C GLU A 155 -9.01 -11.79 10.10
N HIS A 156 -9.42 -12.42 8.99
CA HIS A 156 -9.70 -13.86 8.94
C HIS A 156 -8.44 -14.68 9.22
N PHE A 157 -7.31 -14.31 8.62
CA PHE A 157 -6.02 -14.95 8.91
C PHE A 157 -5.66 -14.89 10.41
N LYS A 158 -5.74 -13.72 11.02
CA LYS A 158 -5.43 -13.53 12.45
C LYS A 158 -6.32 -14.39 13.35
N ARG A 159 -7.60 -14.48 13.03
CA ARG A 159 -8.57 -15.30 13.76
C ARG A 159 -8.23 -16.80 13.66
N ASP A 160 -7.87 -17.28 12.45
CA ASP A 160 -7.72 -18.71 12.17
C ASP A 160 -6.34 -19.27 12.56
N PHE A 161 -5.30 -18.44 12.43
CA PHE A 161 -3.91 -18.88 12.59
C PHE A 161 -3.11 -18.09 13.63
N GLY A 162 -3.60 -16.93 14.06
CA GLY A 162 -2.89 -16.01 14.95
C GLY A 162 -2.04 -14.99 14.21
N VAL A 163 -1.08 -14.39 14.91
CA VAL A 163 -0.23 -13.33 14.35
C VAL A 163 1.25 -13.69 14.48
N PRO A 164 2.09 -13.32 13.51
CA PRO A 164 3.54 -13.38 13.66
C PRO A 164 4.03 -12.25 14.57
N ASP A 165 5.23 -12.39 15.13
CA ASP A 165 5.82 -11.42 16.05
C ASP A 165 6.39 -10.19 15.31
N TYR A 166 6.88 -10.39 14.10
CA TYR A 166 7.36 -9.38 13.17
C TYR A 166 7.48 -9.95 11.76
N GLY A 167 7.71 -9.08 10.78
CA GLY A 167 7.85 -9.53 9.40
C GLY A 167 8.02 -8.41 8.40
N PHE A 168 7.80 -8.75 7.14
CA PHE A 168 7.83 -7.79 6.06
C PHE A 168 6.83 -8.15 4.95
N THR A 169 6.46 -7.13 4.19
CA THR A 169 5.77 -7.30 2.91
C THR A 169 6.72 -6.91 1.78
N PRO A 170 6.99 -7.82 0.83
CA PRO A 170 7.76 -7.52 -0.38
C PRO A 170 6.84 -6.95 -1.47
N ASP A 171 6.17 -5.86 -1.14
CA ASP A 171 5.15 -5.20 -1.94
C ASP A 171 5.47 -3.69 -1.99
N GLY A 172 6.54 -3.34 -2.69
CA GLY A 172 6.99 -1.96 -2.80
C GLY A 172 8.44 -1.84 -3.27
N ASP A 173 9.10 -0.79 -2.79
CA ASP A 173 10.47 -0.48 -3.18
C ASP A 173 11.48 -0.87 -2.09
N PHE A 174 12.73 -1.16 -2.50
CA PHE A 174 13.87 -1.11 -1.60
C PHE A 174 14.35 0.34 -1.36
N PRO A 175 15.05 0.65 -0.25
CA PRO A 175 15.42 -0.25 0.85
C PRO A 175 14.27 -0.49 1.85
N ILE A 176 14.44 -0.26 3.14
CA ILE A 176 13.45 -0.61 4.17
C ILE A 176 12.50 0.58 4.42
N TYR A 177 11.21 0.39 4.25
CA TYR A 177 10.18 1.35 4.65
C TYR A 177 9.66 0.98 6.03
N ASN A 178 10.31 1.51 7.06
CA ASN A 178 9.98 1.25 8.46
C ASN A 178 8.92 2.22 9.02
N LEU A 179 8.54 3.21 8.24
CA LEU A 179 7.47 4.15 8.54
C LEU A 179 6.58 4.33 7.31
N GLU A 180 5.28 4.22 7.51
CA GLU A 180 4.28 4.57 6.49
C GLU A 180 3.26 5.56 7.07
N ASN A 181 2.92 6.58 6.28
CA ASN A 181 1.84 7.48 6.65
C ASN A 181 0.52 6.71 6.77
N GLY A 182 -0.35 7.12 7.67
CA GLY A 182 -1.70 6.59 7.74
C GLY A 182 -2.54 6.99 6.52
N TYR A 183 -3.76 6.53 6.48
CA TYR A 183 -4.73 6.85 5.44
C TYR A 183 -6.06 7.17 6.07
N ALA A 184 -6.69 8.27 5.66
CA ALA A 184 -8.06 8.57 6.00
C ALA A 184 -8.80 9.25 4.86
N ASP A 185 -10.07 8.90 4.66
CA ASP A 185 -11.00 9.65 3.84
C ASP A 185 -12.05 10.30 4.74
N ILE A 186 -12.14 11.62 4.65
CA ILE A 186 -13.13 12.42 5.33
C ILE A 186 -14.16 12.92 4.32
N GLU A 187 -15.37 12.46 4.48
CA GLU A 187 -16.51 12.91 3.68
C GLU A 187 -17.24 14.03 4.40
N LEU A 188 -17.39 15.16 3.75
CA LEU A 188 -18.20 16.28 4.21
C LEU A 188 -19.47 16.37 3.36
N GLU A 189 -20.60 16.61 3.99
CA GLU A 189 -21.86 16.91 3.32
C GLU A 189 -22.40 18.28 3.80
N PHE A 190 -22.22 19.29 2.96
CA PHE A 190 -22.80 20.62 3.16
C PHE A 190 -24.29 20.55 2.84
N THR A 191 -25.12 21.12 3.73
CA THR A 191 -26.58 20.98 3.63
C THR A 191 -27.15 21.63 2.36
N GLU A 192 -28.38 21.25 1.98
CA GLU A 192 -29.07 21.80 0.80
C GLU A 192 -29.18 23.36 0.85
N ALA A 193 -29.32 23.94 2.03
CA ALA A 193 -29.35 25.39 2.22
C ALA A 193 -28.02 26.07 1.78
N GLN A 194 -26.93 25.31 1.72
CA GLN A 194 -25.60 25.76 1.26
C GLN A 194 -25.36 25.56 -0.25
N ARG A 195 -26.35 25.01 -0.95
CA ARG A 195 -26.30 24.77 -2.40
C ARG A 195 -26.37 26.08 -3.19
N GLY A 196 -27.04 27.12 -2.66
CA GLY A 196 -27.24 28.38 -3.40
C GLY A 196 -27.97 28.18 -4.72
N ASP A 197 -27.46 28.80 -5.77
CA ASP A 197 -27.95 28.71 -7.16
C ASP A 197 -27.22 27.65 -8.02
N LEU A 198 -26.54 26.67 -7.39
CA LEU A 198 -25.87 25.57 -8.07
C LEU A 198 -26.88 24.64 -8.77
N VAL A 199 -26.64 24.37 -10.05
CA VAL A 199 -27.41 23.44 -10.88
C VAL A 199 -26.58 22.18 -11.17
N HIS A 200 -25.25 22.34 -11.34
CA HIS A 200 -24.30 21.26 -11.57
C HIS A 200 -22.98 21.55 -10.86
N LEU A 201 -22.40 20.54 -10.27
CA LEU A 201 -21.07 20.56 -9.67
C LEU A 201 -20.50 19.14 -9.71
N LEU A 202 -19.35 18.96 -10.35
CA LEU A 202 -18.66 17.66 -10.45
C LEU A 202 -17.15 17.86 -10.60
N ALA A 203 -16.39 17.22 -9.75
CA ALA A 203 -14.95 17.09 -9.88
C ALA A 203 -14.46 15.82 -9.18
N GLY A 204 -13.68 15.01 -9.88
CA GLY A 204 -13.12 13.76 -9.37
C GLY A 204 -14.12 12.61 -9.25
N ASP A 205 -13.61 11.42 -9.43
CA ASP A 205 -14.30 10.14 -9.38
C ASP A 205 -13.55 9.11 -8.54
N SER A 206 -12.35 9.46 -8.06
CA SER A 206 -11.47 8.62 -7.27
C SER A 206 -11.09 9.28 -5.95
N LEU A 207 -11.11 8.52 -4.85
CA LEU A 207 -10.79 9.01 -3.51
C LEU A 207 -9.30 9.28 -3.30
N ASN A 208 -8.42 8.69 -4.12
CA ASN A 208 -6.97 8.79 -3.98
C ASN A 208 -6.28 9.53 -5.13
N THR A 209 -7.02 10.27 -5.95
CA THR A 209 -6.49 10.97 -7.14
C THR A 209 -6.94 12.43 -7.15
N LEU A 210 -5.99 13.34 -7.42
CA LEU A 210 -6.31 14.75 -7.67
C LEU A 210 -7.08 14.87 -8.98
N PRO A 211 -8.27 15.49 -9.01
CA PRO A 211 -9.04 15.65 -10.24
C PRO A 211 -8.37 16.61 -11.22
N SER A 212 -8.27 16.18 -12.48
CA SER A 212 -7.79 17.00 -13.58
C SER A 212 -8.87 17.90 -14.19
N LYS A 213 -10.15 17.69 -13.84
CA LYS A 213 -11.28 18.45 -14.33
C LYS A 213 -12.26 18.75 -13.21
N ALA A 214 -12.82 19.96 -13.19
CA ALA A 214 -13.94 20.35 -12.37
C ALA A 214 -14.95 21.12 -13.18
N GLU A 215 -16.23 20.84 -12.99
CA GLU A 215 -17.36 21.41 -13.70
C GLU A 215 -18.31 22.10 -12.73
N ILE A 216 -18.79 23.28 -13.09
CA ILE A 216 -19.81 23.99 -12.36
C ILE A 216 -20.81 24.64 -13.30
N GLN A 217 -22.09 24.63 -12.91
CA GLN A 217 -23.14 25.43 -13.56
C GLN A 217 -24.00 26.09 -12.49
N LEU A 218 -24.17 27.40 -12.61
CA LEU A 218 -25.07 28.19 -11.81
C LEU A 218 -26.38 28.42 -12.59
N SER A 219 -27.46 28.66 -11.88
CA SER A 219 -28.79 28.90 -12.49
C SER A 219 -28.72 30.06 -13.49
N GLY A 220 -29.19 29.79 -14.73
CA GLY A 220 -29.16 30.77 -15.79
C GLY A 220 -27.80 31.06 -16.43
N GLN A 221 -26.75 30.34 -16.03
CA GLN A 221 -25.39 30.48 -16.56
C GLN A 221 -24.98 29.24 -17.39
N PRO A 222 -24.04 29.37 -18.33
CA PRO A 222 -23.47 28.22 -19.01
C PRO A 222 -22.64 27.34 -18.05
N LEU A 223 -22.43 26.08 -18.42
CA LEU A 223 -21.47 25.20 -17.79
C LEU A 223 -20.04 25.75 -17.94
N ILE A 224 -19.30 25.81 -16.86
CA ILE A 224 -17.91 26.26 -16.84
C ILE A 224 -17.05 25.08 -16.43
N GLU A 225 -15.96 24.84 -17.17
CA GLU A 225 -14.98 23.81 -16.89
C GLU A 225 -13.66 24.42 -16.42
N PHE A 226 -13.05 23.77 -15.41
CA PHE A 226 -11.71 24.10 -14.90
C PHE A 226 -10.80 22.91 -15.12
N HIS A 227 -9.60 23.14 -15.64
CA HIS A 227 -8.65 22.09 -15.97
C HIS A 227 -7.42 22.17 -15.10
N GLY A 228 -7.06 21.06 -14.50
CA GLY A 228 -5.87 20.81 -13.72
C GLY A 228 -4.96 19.77 -14.36
N LEU A 229 -4.22 19.08 -13.51
CA LEU A 229 -3.35 17.97 -13.87
C LEU A 229 -3.54 16.86 -12.81
N SER A 230 -3.92 15.67 -13.24
CA SER A 230 -4.09 14.53 -12.34
C SER A 230 -2.76 14.10 -11.72
N ALA A 231 -2.80 13.69 -10.47
CA ALA A 231 -1.71 13.05 -9.76
C ALA A 231 -2.28 12.19 -8.62
N HIS A 232 -1.53 11.20 -8.19
CA HIS A 232 -1.91 10.44 -7.01
C HIS A 232 -1.95 11.33 -5.76
N SER A 233 -2.90 11.12 -4.85
CA SER A 233 -3.08 11.97 -3.65
C SER A 233 -1.87 12.00 -2.73
N SER A 234 -1.03 10.95 -2.75
CA SER A 234 0.21 10.90 -1.95
C SER A 234 1.36 11.74 -2.52
N THR A 235 1.25 12.18 -3.78
CA THR A 235 2.25 13.02 -4.47
C THR A 235 1.62 14.25 -5.11
N PRO A 236 0.85 15.05 -4.36
CA PRO A 236 0.02 16.12 -4.94
C PRO A 236 0.84 17.22 -5.61
N HIS A 237 2.13 17.36 -5.27
CA HIS A 237 3.05 18.31 -5.88
C HIS A 237 3.34 18.03 -7.37
N LEU A 238 3.03 16.81 -7.85
CA LEU A 238 3.15 16.44 -9.27
C LEU A 238 1.92 16.82 -10.09
N GLY A 239 0.84 17.26 -9.43
CA GLY A 239 -0.44 17.60 -10.06
C GLY A 239 -0.85 19.05 -9.87
N LYS A 240 -2.04 19.37 -10.40
CA LYS A 240 -2.77 20.63 -10.17
C LYS A 240 -4.23 20.30 -9.95
N ASN A 241 -4.70 20.49 -8.72
CA ASN A 241 -6.05 20.11 -8.33
C ASN A 241 -7.11 21.03 -8.94
N ALA A 242 -8.00 20.47 -9.78
CA ALA A 242 -9.07 21.23 -10.44
C ALA A 242 -10.11 21.77 -9.43
N ILE A 243 -10.33 21.11 -8.28
CA ILE A 243 -11.20 21.63 -7.21
C ILE A 243 -10.62 22.92 -6.63
N GLU A 244 -9.32 22.99 -6.38
CA GLU A 244 -8.68 24.21 -5.89
C GLU A 244 -8.75 25.36 -6.90
N ILE A 245 -8.60 25.04 -8.20
CA ILE A 245 -8.70 26.03 -9.29
C ILE A 245 -10.12 26.60 -9.33
N LEU A 246 -11.14 25.74 -9.28
CA LEU A 246 -12.55 26.13 -9.24
C LEU A 246 -12.83 27.01 -8.02
N CYS A 247 -12.44 26.58 -6.81
CA CYS A 247 -12.71 27.32 -5.58
C CYS A 247 -11.97 28.69 -5.55
N ARG A 248 -10.80 28.77 -6.17
CA ARG A 248 -10.09 30.04 -6.35
C ARG A 248 -10.85 31.01 -7.25
N ALA A 249 -11.41 30.52 -8.36
CA ALA A 249 -12.23 31.33 -9.28
C ALA A 249 -13.53 31.80 -8.62
N LEU A 250 -14.09 31.02 -7.69
CA LEU A 250 -15.31 31.34 -6.96
C LEU A 250 -15.07 32.11 -5.63
N SER A 251 -13.91 32.71 -5.42
CA SER A 251 -13.53 33.37 -4.16
C SER A 251 -14.47 34.53 -3.76
N PHE A 252 -15.22 35.08 -4.69
CA PHE A 252 -16.23 36.10 -4.42
C PHE A 252 -17.58 35.53 -3.90
N ARG A 253 -17.81 34.21 -3.99
CA ARG A 253 -19.05 33.52 -3.61
C ARG A 253 -19.03 33.13 -2.12
N GLN A 254 -19.15 34.13 -1.28
CA GLN A 254 -19.16 33.96 0.20
C GLN A 254 -20.41 33.22 0.71
N ASP A 255 -21.44 33.08 -0.13
CA ASP A 255 -22.66 32.33 0.12
C ASP A 255 -22.49 30.81 -0.05
N LEU A 256 -21.38 30.35 -0.64
CA LEU A 256 -21.06 28.93 -0.84
C LEU A 256 -20.08 28.43 0.23
N ASN A 257 -20.58 27.83 1.28
CA ASN A 257 -19.76 27.43 2.43
C ASN A 257 -18.67 26.40 2.08
N PHE A 258 -18.90 25.49 1.12
CA PHE A 258 -17.87 24.57 0.66
C PHE A 258 -16.69 25.31 0.01
N VAL A 259 -16.95 26.40 -0.72
CA VAL A 259 -15.90 27.27 -1.30
C VAL A 259 -15.10 27.92 -0.17
N ASN A 260 -15.79 28.51 0.81
CA ASN A 260 -15.15 29.16 1.96
C ASN A 260 -14.31 28.16 2.74
N PHE A 261 -14.83 26.98 3.02
CA PHE A 261 -14.10 25.92 3.73
C PHE A 261 -12.80 25.53 2.97
N ILE A 262 -12.91 25.27 1.66
CA ILE A 262 -11.74 24.88 0.85
C ILE A 262 -10.72 26.04 0.82
N GLN A 263 -11.15 27.28 0.66
CA GLN A 263 -10.27 28.44 0.63
C GLN A 263 -9.53 28.65 1.95
N HIS A 264 -10.21 28.52 3.07
CA HIS A 264 -9.62 28.76 4.38
C HIS A 264 -8.71 27.60 4.82
N HIS A 265 -9.05 26.37 4.49
CA HIS A 265 -8.44 25.19 5.10
C HIS A 265 -7.66 24.29 4.16
N LEU A 266 -7.87 24.37 2.84
CA LEU A 266 -7.22 23.45 1.88
C LEU A 266 -6.44 24.21 0.78
N LEU A 267 -6.96 25.32 0.29
CA LEU A 267 -6.39 26.00 -0.86
C LEU A 267 -4.93 26.40 -0.64
N GLY A 268 -4.03 25.79 -1.44
CA GLY A 268 -2.59 26.03 -1.38
C GLY A 268 -1.90 25.45 -0.13
N ASP A 269 -2.58 24.53 0.58
CA ASP A 269 -2.03 23.80 1.72
C ASP A 269 -2.21 22.28 1.51
N GLN A 270 -1.23 21.64 0.91
CA GLN A 270 -1.23 20.21 0.68
C GLN A 270 -0.82 19.38 1.91
N ASN A 271 -0.47 20.04 3.01
CA ASN A 271 0.05 19.38 4.21
C ASN A 271 -0.98 19.36 5.36
N GLY A 272 -2.15 19.96 5.21
CA GLY A 272 -3.14 20.08 6.26
C GLY A 272 -2.75 20.96 7.45
N SER A 273 -1.78 21.87 7.27
CA SER A 273 -1.32 22.79 8.31
C SER A 273 -2.45 23.74 8.74
N LYS A 274 -3.25 24.23 7.78
CA LYS A 274 -4.42 25.08 8.04
C LYS A 274 -5.56 24.34 8.77
N LEU A 275 -5.58 23.03 8.68
CA LEU A 275 -6.48 22.17 9.46
C LEU A 275 -5.90 21.75 10.81
N GLY A 276 -4.64 22.13 11.12
CA GLY A 276 -3.97 21.70 12.35
C GLY A 276 -3.49 20.25 12.32
N LEU A 277 -3.40 19.63 11.12
CA LEU A 277 -2.97 18.23 10.95
C LEU A 277 -1.45 18.11 10.71
N ASN A 278 -0.71 19.20 10.82
CA ASN A 278 0.74 19.20 10.72
C ASN A 278 1.31 20.21 11.73
N PRO A 279 1.14 19.97 13.04
CA PRO A 279 1.69 20.85 14.06
C PRO A 279 3.20 20.99 13.84
N GLU A 280 3.70 22.21 14.01
CA GLU A 280 5.12 22.49 13.99
C GLU A 280 5.76 21.77 15.17
N GLU A 281 6.43 20.66 14.90
CA GLU A 281 7.37 20.09 15.85
C GLU A 281 8.69 20.86 15.70
N GLU A 282 9.22 21.36 16.79
CA GLU A 282 10.63 21.74 16.88
C GLU A 282 11.50 20.49 16.72
N SER A 283 11.57 19.94 15.49
CA SER A 283 12.39 18.78 15.25
C SER A 283 13.76 19.22 14.76
N SER A 284 14.72 19.03 15.64
CA SER A 284 16.16 19.10 15.34
C SER A 284 16.64 17.99 14.39
N GLN A 285 15.73 17.17 13.83
CA GLN A 285 16.08 16.06 12.97
C GLN A 285 15.92 16.42 11.48
N PRO A 286 16.97 16.20 10.65
CA PRO A 286 16.95 16.50 9.21
C PRO A 286 15.83 15.78 8.42
N ASP A 287 15.29 14.68 8.95
CA ASP A 287 14.22 13.87 8.32
C ASP A 287 12.78 14.33 8.65
N ALA A 288 12.61 15.33 9.52
CA ALA A 288 11.28 15.83 9.87
C ALA A 288 10.52 16.42 8.68
N GLN A 289 11.22 16.92 7.67
CA GLN A 289 10.60 17.43 6.43
C GLN A 289 9.96 16.29 5.60
N LYS A 290 10.41 15.05 5.76
CA LYS A 290 9.84 13.88 5.09
C LYS A 290 8.56 13.36 5.78
N ARG A 291 8.30 13.78 7.02
CA ARG A 291 7.19 13.31 7.86
C ARG A 291 6.03 14.30 7.87
N LYS A 292 5.54 14.69 6.70
CA LYS A 292 4.40 15.61 6.61
C LYS A 292 3.12 14.84 6.38
N THR A 293 2.04 15.27 7.04
CA THR A 293 0.70 14.93 6.63
C THR A 293 0.48 15.44 5.22
N ILE A 294 -0.24 14.69 4.39
CA ILE A 294 -0.76 15.14 3.10
C ILE A 294 -2.26 15.25 3.26
N CYS A 295 -2.86 16.34 2.78
CA CYS A 295 -4.28 16.59 2.92
C CYS A 295 -4.79 17.31 1.67
N VAL A 296 -5.60 16.62 0.86
CA VAL A 296 -6.05 17.14 -0.43
C VAL A 296 -7.52 16.80 -0.72
N PRO A 297 -8.30 17.71 -1.31
CA PRO A 297 -9.66 17.40 -1.80
C PRO A 297 -9.56 16.55 -3.07
N THR A 298 -10.34 15.48 -3.15
CA THR A 298 -10.29 14.52 -4.27
C THR A 298 -11.61 14.39 -5.02
N VAL A 299 -12.75 14.53 -4.34
CA VAL A 299 -14.08 14.49 -4.97
C VAL A 299 -14.91 15.67 -4.50
N LEU A 300 -15.52 16.38 -5.41
CA LEU A 300 -16.49 17.44 -5.13
C LEU A 300 -17.67 17.29 -6.08
N LYS A 301 -18.88 17.16 -5.54
CA LYS A 301 -20.09 16.96 -6.36
C LYS A 301 -21.35 17.48 -5.70
N LEU A 302 -22.30 17.87 -6.55
CA LEU A 302 -23.67 18.16 -6.13
C LEU A 302 -24.41 16.85 -5.85
N THR A 303 -25.14 16.80 -4.75
CA THR A 303 -26.00 15.68 -4.34
C THR A 303 -27.44 16.16 -4.09
N GLU A 304 -28.35 15.24 -3.86
CA GLU A 304 -29.72 15.58 -3.42
C GLU A 304 -29.73 16.27 -2.04
N LYS A 305 -28.76 15.97 -1.17
CA LYS A 305 -28.64 16.50 0.18
C LYS A 305 -27.89 17.83 0.26
N GLY A 306 -27.18 18.22 -0.81
CA GLY A 306 -26.37 19.42 -0.84
C GLY A 306 -25.07 19.24 -1.62
N VAL A 307 -23.94 19.61 -1.06
CA VAL A 307 -22.63 19.48 -1.71
C VAL A 307 -21.76 18.49 -0.95
N TYR A 308 -21.33 17.44 -1.63
CA TYR A 308 -20.42 16.43 -1.11
C TYR A 308 -18.96 16.81 -1.45
N LEU A 309 -18.09 16.70 -0.45
CA LEU A 309 -16.63 16.88 -0.60
C LEU A 309 -15.92 15.71 0.08
N ASN A 310 -15.03 15.03 -0.64
CA ASN A 310 -14.08 14.08 -0.06
C ASN A 310 -12.71 14.73 0.10
N ILE A 311 -12.09 14.50 1.25
CA ILE A 311 -10.73 14.94 1.57
C ILE A 311 -9.92 13.70 1.90
N ASN A 312 -8.91 13.41 1.07
CA ASN A 312 -7.95 12.35 1.33
C ASN A 312 -6.82 12.88 2.23
N ILE A 313 -6.55 12.14 3.30
CA ILE A 313 -5.52 12.48 4.29
C ILE A 313 -4.54 11.32 4.40
N ARG A 314 -3.25 11.63 4.25
CA ARG A 314 -2.15 10.74 4.56
C ARG A 314 -1.46 11.27 5.81
N GLN A 315 -1.99 10.89 7.00
CA GLN A 315 -1.49 11.44 8.26
C GLN A 315 -0.11 10.93 8.59
N LYS A 316 0.77 11.84 9.05
CA LYS A 316 2.07 11.46 9.59
C LYS A 316 1.93 10.64 10.88
N TYR A 317 2.96 9.87 11.23
CA TYR A 317 3.02 9.21 12.52
C TYR A 317 2.90 10.24 13.66
N GLY A 318 2.16 9.87 14.71
CA GLY A 318 1.84 10.75 15.83
C GLY A 318 0.51 11.48 15.70
N ILE A 319 -0.12 11.52 14.51
CA ILE A 319 -1.47 12.05 14.34
C ILE A 319 -2.49 10.92 14.49
N THR A 320 -3.34 11.02 15.50
CA THR A 320 -4.35 10.02 15.82
C THR A 320 -5.66 10.23 15.05
N ARG A 321 -6.47 9.16 14.96
CA ARG A 321 -7.83 9.24 14.44
C ARG A 321 -8.65 10.33 15.12
N GLN A 322 -8.56 10.43 16.45
CA GLN A 322 -9.34 11.39 17.22
C GLN A 322 -8.93 12.83 16.93
N GLU A 323 -7.64 13.11 16.76
CA GLU A 323 -7.17 14.45 16.39
C GLU A 323 -7.69 14.87 15.03
N ILE A 324 -7.67 13.97 14.02
CA ILE A 324 -8.29 14.25 12.71
C ILE A 324 -9.78 14.58 12.91
N MET A 325 -10.54 13.73 13.59
CA MET A 325 -11.98 13.95 13.82
C MET A 325 -12.27 15.29 14.50
N ASN A 326 -11.51 15.66 15.53
CA ASN A 326 -11.67 16.93 16.25
C ASN A 326 -11.48 18.15 15.34
N GLN A 327 -10.59 18.09 14.34
CA GLN A 327 -10.37 19.20 13.41
C GLN A 327 -11.60 19.46 12.52
N PHE A 328 -12.30 18.40 12.11
CA PHE A 328 -13.52 18.56 11.31
C PHE A 328 -14.74 18.88 12.18
N GLU A 329 -14.87 18.30 13.36
CA GLU A 329 -15.97 18.57 14.30
C GLU A 329 -15.98 20.04 14.73
N SER A 330 -14.84 20.62 15.07
CA SER A 330 -14.74 22.02 15.52
C SER A 330 -15.17 23.05 14.46
N ARG A 331 -15.21 22.67 13.18
CA ARG A 331 -15.56 23.53 12.05
C ARG A 331 -16.96 23.26 11.46
N ALA A 332 -17.55 22.13 11.84
CA ALA A 332 -18.83 21.66 11.25
C ALA A 332 -19.95 22.67 11.39
N GLN A 333 -20.09 23.32 12.56
CA GLN A 333 -21.13 24.32 12.81
C GLN A 333 -20.89 25.61 12.00
N GLU A 334 -19.64 26.08 11.92
CA GLU A 334 -19.27 27.30 11.21
C GLU A 334 -19.59 27.23 9.72
N TYR A 335 -19.24 26.07 9.09
CA TYR A 335 -19.40 25.89 7.64
C TYR A 335 -20.67 25.14 7.26
N GLY A 336 -21.48 24.66 8.22
CA GLY A 336 -22.77 24.04 7.98
C GLY A 336 -22.68 22.69 7.26
N TYR A 337 -21.75 21.82 7.67
CA TYR A 337 -21.64 20.46 7.15
C TYR A 337 -21.83 19.40 8.22
N THR A 338 -22.23 18.21 7.80
CA THR A 338 -22.02 16.96 8.55
C THR A 338 -20.83 16.23 7.97
N PHE A 339 -20.18 15.37 8.77
CA PHE A 339 -19.01 14.65 8.28
C PHE A 339 -18.94 13.23 8.84
N ARG A 340 -18.21 12.37 8.13
CA ARG A 340 -17.81 11.06 8.61
C ARG A 340 -16.41 10.72 8.12
N MET A 341 -15.71 9.92 8.90
CA MET A 341 -14.48 9.26 8.45
C MET A 341 -14.90 7.94 7.78
N ALA A 342 -14.82 7.90 6.46
CA ALA A 342 -15.25 6.75 5.67
C ALA A 342 -14.24 5.60 5.75
N HIS A 343 -12.96 5.93 5.69
CA HIS A 343 -11.86 4.99 5.81
C HIS A 343 -10.81 5.52 6.80
N TYR A 344 -10.13 4.61 7.47
CA TYR A 344 -9.03 4.95 8.35
C TYR A 344 -8.08 3.76 8.50
N LEU A 345 -6.81 4.00 8.18
CA LEU A 345 -5.71 3.11 8.50
C LEU A 345 -4.68 3.89 9.33
N PRO A 346 -4.23 3.36 10.45
CA PRO A 346 -3.25 4.04 11.28
C PRO A 346 -1.90 4.16 10.54
N PRO A 347 -1.07 5.15 10.89
CA PRO A 347 0.31 5.15 10.43
C PRO A 347 1.08 3.99 11.07
N LEU A 348 2.03 3.44 10.32
CA LEU A 348 2.95 2.41 10.79
C LEU A 348 4.29 3.04 11.16
N MET A 349 4.90 2.57 12.26
CA MET A 349 6.31 2.83 12.57
C MET A 349 6.90 1.63 13.30
N VAL A 350 8.02 1.14 12.78
CA VAL A 350 8.86 0.14 13.45
C VAL A 350 10.18 0.80 13.83
N ASP A 351 10.63 0.60 15.08
CA ASP A 351 11.88 1.18 15.57
C ASP A 351 13.07 0.73 14.68
N GLU A 352 13.86 1.70 14.25
CA GLU A 352 15.06 1.43 13.44
C GLU A 352 16.06 0.50 14.15
N ASN A 353 16.08 0.49 15.49
CA ASN A 353 16.93 -0.40 16.29
C ASN A 353 16.37 -1.83 16.44
N HIS A 354 15.19 -2.13 15.90
CA HIS A 354 14.64 -3.49 15.94
C HIS A 354 15.63 -4.47 15.27
N GLU A 355 15.94 -5.57 15.94
CA GLU A 355 16.99 -6.53 15.51
C GLU A 355 16.78 -7.03 14.07
N ALA A 356 15.53 -7.32 13.70
CA ALA A 356 15.21 -7.77 12.34
C ALA A 356 15.53 -6.67 11.30
N LEU A 357 15.23 -5.39 11.58
CA LEU A 357 15.52 -4.27 10.68
C LEU A 357 17.04 -4.05 10.51
N GLN A 358 17.80 -4.17 11.58
CA GLN A 358 19.27 -4.08 11.51
C GLN A 358 19.86 -5.26 10.71
N LEU A 359 19.28 -6.46 10.83
CA LEU A 359 19.68 -7.60 10.02
C LEU A 359 19.27 -7.42 8.54
N MET A 360 18.06 -6.94 8.24
CA MET A 360 17.63 -6.59 6.88
C MET A 360 18.60 -5.60 6.23
N LYS A 361 18.95 -4.54 6.96
CA LYS A 361 19.94 -3.55 6.53
C LYS A 361 21.28 -4.19 6.20
N SER A 362 21.84 -4.97 7.12
CA SER A 362 23.13 -5.65 6.96
C SER A 362 23.12 -6.60 5.76
N VAL A 363 22.06 -7.38 5.58
CA VAL A 363 21.92 -8.30 4.45
C VAL A 363 21.86 -7.54 3.13
N TYR A 364 21.06 -6.49 3.05
CA TYR A 364 20.95 -5.66 1.84
C TYR A 364 22.29 -5.04 1.44
N GLU A 365 23.06 -4.54 2.42
CA GLU A 365 24.41 -4.00 2.21
C GLU A 365 25.41 -5.08 1.76
N GLU A 366 25.27 -6.34 2.18
CA GLU A 366 26.12 -7.47 1.75
C GLU A 366 25.91 -7.82 0.25
N TYR A 367 24.78 -7.46 -0.33
CA TYR A 367 24.55 -7.54 -1.79
C TYR A 367 25.05 -6.31 -2.56
N GLY A 368 25.73 -5.38 -1.89
CA GLY A 368 26.35 -4.20 -2.50
C GLY A 368 25.43 -2.99 -2.63
N PHE A 369 24.27 -3.02 -2.04
CA PHE A 369 23.31 -1.91 -2.07
C PHE A 369 23.46 -1.01 -0.85
N LYS A 370 23.19 0.29 -1.03
CA LYS A 370 23.18 1.24 0.09
C LYS A 370 21.83 1.17 0.82
N SER A 371 21.86 0.77 2.07
CA SER A 371 20.67 0.73 2.91
C SER A 371 20.36 2.06 3.59
N SER A 372 19.09 2.33 3.80
CA SER A 372 18.57 3.44 4.63
C SER A 372 17.13 3.11 5.03
N PHE A 373 16.67 3.73 6.10
CA PHE A 373 15.26 3.70 6.45
C PHE A 373 14.49 4.77 5.68
N LYS A 374 13.29 4.46 5.26
CA LYS A 374 12.45 5.30 4.40
C LYS A 374 11.06 5.52 5.02
N VAL A 375 10.44 6.60 4.59
CA VAL A 375 9.04 6.89 4.89
C VAL A 375 8.22 6.64 3.64
N GLY A 376 7.25 5.72 3.72
CA GLY A 376 6.27 5.48 2.68
C GLY A 376 5.07 6.43 2.80
N CYS A 377 4.67 7.01 1.68
CA CYS A 377 3.41 7.77 1.59
C CYS A 377 2.25 6.89 1.10
N GLY A 378 2.55 5.68 0.66
CA GLY A 378 1.60 4.64 0.29
C GLY A 378 1.00 3.93 1.50
N THR A 379 0.28 2.87 1.21
CA THR A 379 -0.33 1.97 2.18
C THR A 379 -0.06 0.56 1.70
N SER A 380 0.38 -0.31 2.58
CA SER A 380 0.63 -1.71 2.31
C SER A 380 0.07 -2.60 3.43
N TYR A 381 -0.04 -3.89 3.18
CA TYR A 381 -0.39 -4.87 4.20
C TYR A 381 0.50 -4.81 5.46
N ALA A 382 1.70 -4.21 5.41
CA ALA A 382 2.54 -4.04 6.59
C ALA A 382 1.79 -3.39 7.76
N LYS A 383 0.84 -2.48 7.48
CA LYS A 383 0.02 -1.81 8.50
C LYS A 383 -0.97 -2.72 9.20
N SER A 384 -1.26 -3.88 8.64
CA SER A 384 -2.21 -4.82 9.24
C SER A 384 -1.63 -5.60 10.42
N MET A 385 -0.31 -5.60 10.60
CA MET A 385 0.38 -6.36 11.65
C MET A 385 1.41 -5.52 12.37
N GLU A 386 1.66 -5.84 13.64
CA GLU A 386 2.70 -5.17 14.44
C GLU A 386 4.10 -5.57 13.96
N ASN A 387 5.05 -4.64 14.03
CA ASN A 387 6.46 -4.85 13.67
C ASN A 387 6.67 -5.36 12.23
N PHE A 388 5.79 -5.01 11.31
CA PHE A 388 5.97 -5.27 9.88
C PHE A 388 6.48 -4.03 9.16
N VAL A 389 7.24 -4.26 8.09
CA VAL A 389 7.79 -3.21 7.23
C VAL A 389 7.59 -3.57 5.77
N SER A 390 7.54 -2.59 4.87
CA SER A 390 7.63 -2.84 3.44
C SER A 390 9.11 -2.91 3.02
N TRP A 391 9.48 -3.95 2.22
CA TRP A 391 10.87 -4.22 1.86
C TRP A 391 11.00 -4.88 0.48
N GLY A 392 11.17 -4.07 -0.56
CA GLY A 392 11.27 -4.51 -1.96
C GLY A 392 9.95 -5.07 -2.52
N PRO A 393 9.93 -5.78 -3.67
CA PRO A 393 11.11 -6.28 -4.41
C PRO A 393 11.71 -5.30 -5.43
N ASN A 394 11.14 -4.11 -5.63
CA ASN A 394 11.56 -3.17 -6.64
C ASN A 394 12.83 -2.40 -6.20
N PHE A 395 13.85 -2.34 -7.05
CA PHE A 395 15.09 -1.63 -6.73
C PHE A 395 15.03 -0.17 -7.17
N PRO A 396 15.85 0.72 -6.57
CA PRO A 396 15.83 2.15 -6.91
C PRO A 396 16.11 2.49 -8.38
N GLU A 397 16.77 1.59 -9.10
CA GLU A 397 17.03 1.72 -10.53
C GLU A 397 15.90 1.22 -11.44
N ASP A 398 14.96 0.46 -10.89
CA ASP A 398 13.78 -0.04 -11.62
C ASP A 398 12.69 1.03 -11.69
N VAL A 399 11.91 0.97 -12.76
CA VAL A 399 10.73 1.82 -12.89
C VAL A 399 9.57 1.16 -12.13
N ASN A 400 9.10 1.83 -11.08
CA ASN A 400 7.87 1.39 -10.43
C ASN A 400 6.68 1.67 -11.36
N CYS A 401 6.08 0.61 -11.86
CA CYS A 401 4.93 0.64 -12.77
C CYS A 401 3.72 -0.12 -12.19
N ALA A 402 3.68 -0.33 -10.87
CA ALA A 402 2.51 -0.84 -10.17
C ALA A 402 1.27 0.00 -10.51
N HIS A 403 0.12 -0.62 -10.69
CA HIS A 403 -1.17 0.01 -11.05
C HIS A 403 -1.21 0.72 -12.42
N MET A 404 -0.10 0.72 -13.18
CA MET A 404 -0.04 1.34 -14.51
C MET A 404 -0.27 0.33 -15.63
N GLU A 405 -0.62 0.82 -16.82
CA GLU A 405 -0.58 -0.02 -18.03
C GLU A 405 0.89 -0.38 -18.34
N ASN A 406 1.10 -1.57 -18.88
CA ASN A 406 2.42 -2.15 -19.14
C ASN A 406 3.22 -2.47 -17.85
N GLU A 407 2.52 -2.81 -16.78
CA GLU A 407 3.16 -3.34 -15.57
C GLU A 407 4.07 -4.52 -15.90
N LYS A 408 5.22 -4.54 -15.25
CA LYS A 408 6.24 -5.58 -15.44
C LYS A 408 7.21 -5.62 -14.27
N ILE A 409 7.81 -6.76 -14.04
CA ILE A 409 8.89 -6.93 -13.06
C ILE A 409 10.20 -7.33 -13.76
N SER A 410 11.31 -6.75 -13.33
CA SER A 410 12.65 -7.16 -13.77
C SER A 410 12.99 -8.54 -13.19
N ILE A 411 13.32 -9.50 -14.07
CA ILE A 411 13.74 -10.85 -13.65
C ILE A 411 14.99 -10.75 -12.76
N ARG A 412 15.97 -9.93 -13.15
CA ARG A 412 17.18 -9.72 -12.36
C ARG A 412 16.89 -9.20 -10.96
N SER A 413 16.04 -8.19 -10.85
CA SER A 413 15.67 -7.57 -9.58
C SER A 413 14.93 -8.55 -8.68
N LEU A 414 13.94 -9.27 -9.22
CA LEU A 414 13.20 -10.27 -8.46
C LEU A 414 14.11 -11.41 -7.96
N MET A 415 15.00 -11.93 -8.80
CA MET A 415 15.96 -12.96 -8.40
C MET A 415 16.93 -12.46 -7.33
N THR A 416 17.34 -11.19 -7.41
CA THR A 416 18.17 -10.56 -6.37
C THR A 416 17.40 -10.39 -5.06
N ALA A 417 16.15 -9.96 -5.12
CA ALA A 417 15.26 -9.86 -3.96
C ALA A 417 15.07 -11.23 -3.28
N ALA A 418 14.78 -12.27 -4.06
CA ALA A 418 14.66 -13.64 -3.54
C ALA A 418 15.91 -14.11 -2.79
N LYS A 419 17.11 -13.80 -3.29
CA LYS A 419 18.37 -14.10 -2.61
C LYS A 419 18.52 -13.32 -1.30
N ILE A 420 18.17 -12.03 -1.30
CA ILE A 420 18.20 -11.16 -0.11
C ILE A 420 17.25 -11.72 0.96
N TYR A 421 16.01 -12.05 0.59
CA TYR A 421 15.04 -12.61 1.52
C TYR A 421 15.47 -13.97 2.07
N THR A 422 16.03 -14.84 1.21
CA THR A 422 16.53 -16.14 1.63
C THR A 422 17.66 -16.00 2.67
N LEU A 423 18.63 -15.14 2.42
CA LEU A 423 19.75 -14.91 3.34
C LEU A 423 19.28 -14.29 4.66
N PHE A 424 18.37 -13.31 4.60
CA PHE A 424 17.77 -12.71 5.78
C PHE A 424 17.07 -13.75 6.66
N LEU A 425 16.18 -14.54 6.07
CA LEU A 425 15.40 -15.54 6.82
C LEU A 425 16.28 -16.68 7.35
N ALA A 426 17.26 -17.13 6.56
CA ALA A 426 18.23 -18.13 7.01
C ALA A 426 19.00 -17.66 8.27
N ARG A 427 19.43 -16.40 8.30
CA ARG A 427 20.14 -15.83 9.46
C ARG A 427 19.20 -15.52 10.61
N CYS A 428 18.05 -14.96 10.32
CA CYS A 428 17.07 -14.57 11.32
C CYS A 428 16.53 -15.79 12.11
N ALA A 429 16.31 -16.89 11.41
CA ALA A 429 15.79 -18.12 12.02
C ALA A 429 16.88 -19.10 12.53
N ALA A 430 18.15 -18.83 12.28
CA ALA A 430 19.27 -19.70 12.68
C ALA A 430 19.51 -19.73 14.20
N HIS A 431 19.04 -18.75 14.94
CA HIS A 431 19.22 -18.66 16.39
C HIS A 431 17.88 -18.80 17.10
N PRO A 432 17.83 -19.57 18.22
CA PRO A 432 16.64 -19.58 19.06
C PRO A 432 16.35 -18.18 19.58
N ALA A 433 15.08 -17.90 19.86
CA ALA A 433 14.67 -16.66 20.50
C ALA A 433 15.51 -16.42 21.76
N GLN A 434 16.09 -15.23 21.90
CA GLN A 434 16.69 -14.85 23.16
C GLN A 434 15.59 -14.86 24.22
N ALA A 435 15.78 -15.60 25.31
CA ALA A 435 14.85 -15.59 26.43
C ALA A 435 14.68 -14.12 26.86
N ARG A 436 13.48 -13.55 26.68
CA ARG A 436 13.16 -12.23 27.22
C ARG A 436 13.47 -12.32 28.72
N ALA A 437 14.49 -11.60 29.16
CA ALA A 437 14.75 -11.46 30.59
C ALA A 437 13.47 -10.83 31.17
N ASN A 438 12.79 -11.59 32.04
CA ASN A 438 11.63 -11.10 32.77
C ASN A 438 12.05 -9.84 33.50
N GLU A 439 11.65 -8.68 33.04
CA GLU A 439 11.54 -7.47 33.85
C GLU A 439 10.27 -7.62 34.68
N GLU A 440 10.32 -8.52 35.66
CA GLU A 440 9.53 -8.48 36.89
C GLU A 440 10.50 -8.27 38.06
N ALA A 441 10.66 -7.01 38.44
CA ALA A 441 11.12 -6.62 39.77
C ALA A 441 10.53 -5.23 40.11
#